data_3a01b91e9c1891e443b1169442ff33ee
#
_entry.id   3a01b91e9c1891e443b1169442ff33ee
#
_cell.length_a   1.000
_cell.length_b   1.000
_cell.length_c   1.000
_cell.angle_alpha   90.00
_cell.angle_beta   90.00
_cell.angle_gamma   90.00
#
_symmetry.space_group_name_H-M   'P 1'
#
loop_
_entity.id
_entity.type
_entity.pdbx_description
1 polymer ?
#
loop_
_entity_poly.entity_id
_entity_poly.type
_entity_poly.pdbx_seq_one_letter_code
_entity_poly.pdbx_strand_id
1 'polypeptide(L)'
;MDANLTQYGLWSVALLNAAIFILFAFSFFKPSTLRDWRSFGAFSAFLVALFAEMYGFPLTIYLLSGWLQSAYPGVNWFAHDSGHLLEMMFGWKTNPHFGPFHLVSFVLIGGGFLLLSAAWRVLYAAQKIDRLAVYGPYARIRHPQYVGFVLIMLGFLVQWPTLLTLAMFPALSAMYWRLARKEERESLRTFGDIYRRYMAAVPPFIPQLSHLSERSF
;
A
#
# COMPACT_ATOMS: atom_id res chain seq x y z
N MET A 1 -29.42 -9.06 27.16
CA MET A 1 -28.59 -7.85 27.32
C MET A 1 -27.66 -7.83 26.14
N ASP A 2 -28.14 -7.24 25.03
CA ASP A 2 -27.51 -7.34 23.72
C ASP A 2 -26.24 -6.51 23.72
N ALA A 3 -25.11 -7.21 23.54
CA ALA A 3 -23.81 -6.60 23.38
C ALA A 3 -23.66 -5.97 21.97
N ASN A 4 -24.55 -5.05 21.62
CA ASN A 4 -24.35 -4.12 20.51
C ASN A 4 -23.39 -2.99 20.97
N LEU A 5 -22.23 -3.39 21.47
CA LEU A 5 -21.15 -2.46 21.68
C LEU A 5 -20.70 -2.00 20.29
N THR A 6 -20.95 -0.74 19.97
CA THR A 6 -20.30 -0.05 18.89
C THR A 6 -18.80 -0.32 19.01
N GLN A 7 -18.23 -1.09 18.08
CA GLN A 7 -16.82 -1.50 18.13
C GLN A 7 -15.88 -0.39 17.63
N TYR A 8 -16.35 0.86 17.67
CA TYR A 8 -15.58 2.05 17.36
C TYR A 8 -15.22 2.82 18.64
N GLY A 9 -14.38 3.80 18.57
CA GLY A 9 -13.82 4.52 19.73
C GLY A 9 -12.62 3.83 20.36
N LEU A 10 -12.12 2.76 19.74
CA LEU A 10 -11.00 1.95 20.21
C LEU A 10 -9.65 2.57 19.75
N TRP A 11 -9.38 3.79 20.18
CA TRP A 11 -8.20 4.56 19.75
C TRP A 11 -6.87 3.87 20.07
N SER A 12 -6.79 3.16 21.21
CA SER A 12 -5.61 2.36 21.55
C SER A 12 -5.35 1.25 20.53
N VAL A 13 -6.40 0.59 20.04
CA VAL A 13 -6.30 -0.44 19.01
C VAL A 13 -5.91 0.18 17.66
N ALA A 14 -6.48 1.33 17.30
CA ALA A 14 -6.12 2.07 16.09
C ALA A 14 -4.62 2.43 16.08
N LEU A 15 -4.13 3.03 17.17
CA LEU A 15 -2.73 3.41 17.31
C LEU A 15 -1.79 2.21 17.33
N LEU A 16 -2.16 1.14 18.03
CA LEU A 16 -1.37 -0.08 18.10
C LEU A 16 -1.22 -0.73 16.71
N ASN A 17 -2.31 -0.88 15.97
CA ASN A 17 -2.25 -1.45 14.62
C ASN A 17 -1.43 -0.57 13.66
N ALA A 18 -1.65 0.74 13.66
CA ALA A 18 -0.84 1.67 12.87
C ALA A 18 0.65 1.52 13.22
N ALA A 19 0.99 1.51 14.51
CA ALA A 19 2.36 1.35 14.97
C ALA A 19 2.96 0.00 14.54
N ILE A 20 2.23 -1.12 14.66
CA ILE A 20 2.70 -2.44 14.26
C ILE A 20 3.10 -2.43 12.78
N PHE A 21 2.22 -1.97 11.88
CA PHE A 21 2.50 -1.96 10.44
C PHE A 21 3.62 -0.98 10.06
N ILE A 22 3.65 0.20 10.70
CA ILE A 22 4.73 1.19 10.48
C ILE A 22 6.07 0.63 10.95
N LEU A 23 6.15 0.06 12.15
CA LEU A 23 7.37 -0.52 12.69
C LEU A 23 7.80 -1.77 11.90
N PHE A 24 6.85 -2.59 11.47
CA PHE A 24 7.14 -3.73 10.59
C PHE A 24 7.77 -3.26 9.28
N ALA A 25 7.17 -2.28 8.60
CA ALA A 25 7.77 -1.68 7.41
C ALA A 25 9.14 -1.08 7.70
N PHE A 26 9.31 -0.36 8.81
CA PHE A 26 10.57 0.26 9.22
C PHE A 26 11.67 -0.77 9.51
N SER A 27 11.34 -1.99 9.91
CA SER A 27 12.30 -3.04 10.23
C SER A 27 13.23 -3.38 9.06
N PHE A 28 12.76 -3.25 7.84
CA PHE A 28 13.53 -3.49 6.61
C PHE A 28 13.72 -2.23 5.75
N PHE A 29 12.83 -1.25 5.86
CA PHE A 29 12.92 0.05 5.21
C PHE A 29 13.64 1.04 6.14
N LYS A 30 14.92 1.31 5.88
CA LYS A 30 15.70 2.26 6.66
C LYS A 30 15.90 3.56 5.86
N PRO A 31 15.03 4.57 6.02
CA PRO A 31 15.13 5.82 5.28
C PRO A 31 16.48 6.49 5.55
N SER A 32 17.25 6.77 4.52
CA SER A 32 18.54 7.44 4.61
C SER A 32 18.52 8.86 4.04
N THR A 33 17.58 9.14 3.14
CA THR A 33 17.43 10.43 2.47
C THR A 33 16.10 11.11 2.83
N LEU A 34 16.02 12.44 2.66
CA LEU A 34 14.75 13.17 2.82
C LEU A 34 13.63 12.61 1.92
N ARG A 35 13.98 12.06 0.78
CA ARG A 35 13.05 11.41 -0.15
C ARG A 35 12.48 10.13 0.43
N ASP A 36 13.35 9.29 1.00
CA ASP A 36 12.93 8.05 1.66
C ASP A 36 11.99 8.36 2.82
N TRP A 37 12.33 9.37 3.64
CA TRP A 37 11.47 9.82 4.72
C TRP A 37 10.12 10.34 4.24
N ARG A 38 10.07 11.05 3.10
CA ARG A 38 8.80 11.50 2.49
C ARG A 38 7.95 10.33 2.01
N SER A 39 8.55 9.35 1.33
CA SER A 39 7.82 8.19 0.83
C SER A 39 7.28 7.33 1.98
N PHE A 40 8.08 7.11 3.01
CA PHE A 40 7.69 6.36 4.19
C PHE A 40 6.68 7.11 5.06
N GLY A 41 6.87 8.42 5.24
CA GLY A 41 5.93 9.26 5.99
C GLY A 41 4.54 9.32 5.35
N ALA A 42 4.47 9.40 4.02
CA ALA A 42 3.21 9.35 3.29
C ALA A 42 2.50 8.00 3.42
N PHE A 43 3.23 6.89 3.33
CA PHE A 43 2.72 5.56 3.61
C PHE A 43 2.22 5.43 5.06
N SER A 44 2.99 5.92 6.01
CA SER A 44 2.61 5.91 7.44
C SER A 44 1.35 6.74 7.70
N ALA A 45 1.23 7.91 7.06
CA ALA A 45 0.03 8.74 7.16
C ALA A 45 -1.22 8.02 6.60
N PHE A 46 -1.08 7.28 5.51
CA PHE A 46 -2.17 6.44 4.98
C PHE A 46 -2.60 5.38 6.01
N LEU A 47 -1.66 4.68 6.63
CA LEU A 47 -1.97 3.66 7.64
C LEU A 47 -2.64 4.27 8.88
N VAL A 48 -2.17 5.43 9.35
CA VAL A 48 -2.81 6.12 10.48
C VAL A 48 -4.24 6.51 10.13
N ALA A 49 -4.48 7.09 8.96
CA ALA A 49 -5.82 7.46 8.50
C ALA A 49 -6.74 6.24 8.40
N LEU A 50 -6.24 5.14 7.83
CA LEU A 50 -6.97 3.87 7.73
C LEU A 50 -7.40 3.34 9.08
N PHE A 51 -6.46 3.14 10.01
CA PHE A 51 -6.74 2.54 11.30
C PHE A 51 -7.53 3.48 12.23
N ALA A 52 -7.40 4.81 12.05
CA ALA A 52 -8.26 5.77 12.73
C ALA A 52 -9.73 5.63 12.32
N GLU A 53 -10.03 5.40 11.03
CA GLU A 53 -11.39 5.11 10.60
C GLU A 53 -11.83 3.67 10.93
N MET A 54 -10.92 2.71 10.89
CA MET A 54 -11.24 1.30 11.14
C MET A 54 -11.65 1.02 12.59
N TYR A 55 -10.98 1.63 13.55
CA TYR A 55 -11.20 1.38 14.98
C TYR A 55 -11.59 2.61 15.78
N GLY A 56 -11.19 3.80 15.33
CA GLY A 56 -11.45 5.06 16.03
C GLY A 56 -12.83 5.63 15.71
N PHE A 57 -12.93 6.41 14.66
CA PHE A 57 -14.18 7.04 14.21
C PHE A 57 -14.48 6.68 12.75
N PRO A 58 -15.61 6.01 12.47
CA PRO A 58 -15.96 5.54 11.11
C PRO A 58 -16.53 6.69 10.26
N LEU A 59 -15.71 7.67 9.93
CA LEU A 59 -16.11 8.88 9.21
C LEU A 59 -16.80 8.55 7.88
N THR A 60 -16.29 7.58 7.14
CA THR A 60 -16.87 7.13 5.86
C THR A 60 -18.29 6.62 6.04
N ILE A 61 -18.50 5.73 7.02
CA ILE A 61 -19.84 5.18 7.30
C ILE A 61 -20.77 6.29 7.78
N TYR A 62 -20.29 7.18 8.65
CA TYR A 62 -21.06 8.31 9.13
C TYR A 62 -21.54 9.22 7.99
N LEU A 63 -20.64 9.61 7.09
CA LEU A 63 -20.96 10.47 5.94
C LEU A 63 -21.91 9.80 4.93
N LEU A 64 -21.77 8.49 4.73
CA LEU A 64 -22.58 7.73 3.78
C LEU A 64 -23.82 7.08 4.40
N SER A 65 -24.05 7.23 5.71
CA SER A 65 -25.07 6.50 6.46
C SER A 65 -26.47 6.58 5.85
N GLY A 66 -26.90 7.74 5.41
CA GLY A 66 -28.21 7.93 4.77
C GLY A 66 -28.37 7.13 3.48
N TRP A 67 -27.35 7.15 2.62
CA TRP A 67 -27.33 6.38 1.39
C TRP A 67 -27.23 4.88 1.65
N LEU A 68 -26.32 4.47 2.52
CA LEU A 68 -26.12 3.06 2.88
C LEU A 68 -27.38 2.45 3.47
N GLN A 69 -28.06 3.15 4.37
CA GLN A 69 -29.30 2.70 4.98
C GLN A 69 -30.44 2.54 3.95
N SER A 70 -30.50 3.46 2.98
CA SER A 70 -31.50 3.44 1.91
C SER A 70 -31.22 2.32 0.90
N ALA A 71 -29.97 2.18 0.47
CA ALA A 71 -29.57 1.22 -0.57
C ALA A 71 -29.50 -0.23 -0.05
N TYR A 72 -29.18 -0.41 1.23
CA TYR A 72 -28.97 -1.72 1.86
C TYR A 72 -29.71 -1.78 3.22
N PRO A 73 -31.05 -1.79 3.21
CA PRO A 73 -31.83 -1.85 4.44
C PRO A 73 -31.58 -3.14 5.21
N GLY A 74 -31.54 -3.05 6.53
CA GLY A 74 -31.31 -4.20 7.42
C GLY A 74 -29.85 -4.51 7.76
N VAL A 75 -28.88 -3.77 7.20
CA VAL A 75 -27.48 -3.84 7.59
C VAL A 75 -27.22 -2.87 8.75
N ASN A 76 -26.59 -3.35 9.82
CA ASN A 76 -26.07 -2.48 10.88
C ASN A 76 -24.74 -1.86 10.47
N TRP A 77 -24.77 -0.73 9.78
CA TRP A 77 -23.59 -0.07 9.24
C TRP A 77 -22.59 0.42 10.30
N PHE A 78 -23.03 0.58 11.54
CA PHE A 78 -22.13 0.95 12.64
C PHE A 78 -21.54 -0.25 13.40
N ALA A 79 -21.81 -1.49 12.96
CA ALA A 79 -21.04 -2.63 13.40
C ALA A 79 -19.68 -2.64 12.71
N HIS A 80 -18.61 -3.09 13.41
CA HIS A 80 -17.26 -3.12 12.86
C HIS A 80 -17.18 -3.89 11.54
N ASP A 81 -17.78 -5.08 11.46
CA ASP A 81 -17.75 -5.93 10.26
C ASP A 81 -18.33 -5.23 9.02
N SER A 82 -19.23 -4.25 9.20
CA SER A 82 -19.82 -3.48 8.10
C SER A 82 -18.82 -2.49 7.46
N GLY A 83 -17.68 -2.24 8.07
CA GLY A 83 -16.59 -1.49 7.46
C GLY A 83 -15.93 -2.20 6.26
N HIS A 84 -16.14 -3.52 6.14
CA HIS A 84 -15.83 -4.27 4.91
C HIS A 84 -16.86 -3.98 3.81
N LEU A 85 -16.93 -2.70 3.40
CA LEU A 85 -18.00 -2.21 2.52
C LEU A 85 -18.18 -3.02 1.25
N LEU A 86 -17.09 -3.48 0.62
CA LEU A 86 -17.18 -4.27 -0.62
C LEU A 86 -17.87 -5.62 -0.37
N GLU A 87 -17.50 -6.38 0.67
CA GLU A 87 -18.17 -7.61 1.03
C GLU A 87 -19.66 -7.39 1.30
N MET A 88 -19.98 -6.35 2.08
CA MET A 88 -21.36 -6.04 2.44
C MET A 88 -22.20 -5.62 1.22
N MET A 89 -21.67 -4.77 0.36
CA MET A 89 -22.35 -4.30 -0.85
C MET A 89 -22.55 -5.41 -1.89
N PHE A 90 -21.63 -6.37 -1.99
CA PHE A 90 -21.77 -7.55 -2.86
C PHE A 90 -22.54 -8.69 -2.21
N GLY A 91 -23.14 -8.47 -1.03
CA GLY A 91 -24.06 -9.40 -0.38
C GLY A 91 -23.39 -10.60 0.30
N TRP A 92 -22.14 -10.48 0.72
CA TRP A 92 -21.47 -11.49 1.51
C TRP A 92 -22.14 -11.63 2.88
N LYS A 93 -22.60 -12.86 3.21
CA LYS A 93 -23.46 -13.11 4.39
C LYS A 93 -22.75 -13.80 5.57
N THR A 94 -21.49 -14.18 5.37
CA THR A 94 -20.68 -14.84 6.39
C THR A 94 -19.62 -13.87 6.92
N ASN A 95 -18.70 -14.36 7.75
CA ASN A 95 -17.63 -13.52 8.29
C ASN A 95 -16.85 -12.84 7.15
N PRO A 96 -16.82 -11.48 7.10
CA PRO A 96 -16.21 -10.72 6.00
C PRO A 96 -14.70 -10.94 5.90
N HIS A 97 -14.03 -11.34 6.99
CA HIS A 97 -12.59 -11.64 7.02
C HIS A 97 -12.20 -12.84 6.14
N PHE A 98 -13.16 -13.67 5.74
CA PHE A 98 -12.97 -14.77 4.78
C PHE A 98 -13.62 -14.47 3.42
N GLY A 99 -14.06 -13.25 3.20
CA GLY A 99 -14.61 -12.80 1.93
C GLY A 99 -13.56 -12.70 0.82
N PRO A 100 -13.99 -12.70 -0.45
CA PRO A 100 -13.07 -12.67 -1.61
C PRO A 100 -12.22 -11.41 -1.66
N PHE A 101 -12.78 -10.26 -1.31
CA PHE A 101 -12.02 -9.01 -1.29
C PHE A 101 -10.98 -9.00 -0.18
N HIS A 102 -11.32 -9.56 0.99
CA HIS A 102 -10.38 -9.68 2.10
C HIS A 102 -9.22 -10.65 1.76
N LEU A 103 -9.52 -11.77 1.10
CA LEU A 103 -8.48 -12.70 0.64
C LEU A 103 -7.56 -12.07 -0.42
N VAL A 104 -8.13 -11.34 -1.38
CA VAL A 104 -7.35 -10.55 -2.36
C VAL A 104 -6.48 -9.51 -1.65
N SER A 105 -7.00 -8.86 -0.61
CA SER A 105 -6.23 -7.87 0.15
C SER A 105 -5.00 -8.49 0.82
N PHE A 106 -5.10 -9.69 1.38
CA PHE A 106 -3.95 -10.39 1.96
C PHE A 106 -2.85 -10.65 0.93
N VAL A 107 -3.22 -11.04 -0.30
CA VAL A 107 -2.26 -11.25 -1.39
C VAL A 107 -1.58 -9.93 -1.77
N LEU A 108 -2.34 -8.85 -1.89
CA LEU A 108 -1.81 -7.52 -2.25
C LEU A 108 -0.91 -6.96 -1.13
N ILE A 109 -1.34 -7.01 0.11
CA ILE A 109 -0.59 -6.51 1.26
C ILE A 109 0.68 -7.35 1.45
N GLY A 110 0.55 -8.67 1.52
CA GLY A 110 1.69 -9.58 1.69
C GLY A 110 2.67 -9.49 0.53
N GLY A 111 2.19 -9.53 -0.70
CA GLY A 111 3.00 -9.35 -1.91
C GLY A 111 3.70 -7.99 -1.97
N GLY A 112 3.00 -6.94 -1.55
CA GLY A 112 3.57 -5.59 -1.44
C GLY A 112 4.71 -5.52 -0.42
N PHE A 113 4.54 -6.10 0.77
CA PHE A 113 5.61 -6.15 1.78
C PHE A 113 6.78 -7.03 1.34
N LEU A 114 6.54 -8.16 0.70
CA LEU A 114 7.60 -9.02 0.14
C LEU A 114 8.40 -8.27 -0.93
N LEU A 115 7.71 -7.60 -1.85
CA LEU A 115 8.34 -6.79 -2.89
C LEU A 115 9.16 -5.64 -2.29
N LEU A 116 8.59 -4.92 -1.33
CA LEU A 116 9.23 -3.81 -0.64
C LEU A 116 10.50 -4.27 0.09
N SER A 117 10.42 -5.36 0.86
CA SER A 117 11.57 -5.96 1.55
C SER A 117 12.67 -6.41 0.59
N ALA A 118 12.29 -7.09 -0.51
CA ALA A 118 13.26 -7.53 -1.52
C ALA A 118 13.93 -6.34 -2.23
N ALA A 119 13.15 -5.30 -2.58
CA ALA A 119 13.66 -4.08 -3.20
C ALA A 119 14.67 -3.37 -2.30
N TRP A 120 14.33 -3.17 -1.03
CA TRP A 120 15.20 -2.47 -0.10
C TRP A 120 16.52 -3.19 0.18
N ARG A 121 16.50 -4.50 0.29
CA ARG A 121 17.75 -5.28 0.45
C ARG A 121 18.72 -5.02 -0.71
N VAL A 122 18.22 -5.02 -1.93
CA VAL A 122 19.05 -4.79 -3.13
C VAL A 122 19.50 -3.33 -3.20
N LEU A 123 18.60 -2.38 -2.98
CA LEU A 123 18.91 -0.96 -3.03
C LEU A 123 19.95 -0.58 -1.99
N TYR A 124 19.77 -1.04 -0.75
CA TYR A 124 20.68 -0.75 0.35
C TYR A 124 22.06 -1.35 0.14
N ALA A 125 22.15 -2.58 -0.40
CA ALA A 125 23.42 -3.19 -0.75
C ALA A 125 24.15 -2.42 -1.86
N ALA A 126 23.43 -1.96 -2.88
CA ALA A 126 23.99 -1.16 -3.97
C ALA A 126 24.46 0.22 -3.52
N GLN A 127 23.70 0.90 -2.65
CA GLN A 127 24.07 2.20 -2.08
C GLN A 127 25.36 2.16 -1.27
N LYS A 128 25.62 1.06 -0.54
CA LYS A 128 26.85 0.92 0.26
C LYS A 128 28.13 0.91 -0.57
N ILE A 129 28.06 0.57 -1.83
CA ILE A 129 29.20 0.44 -2.76
C ILE A 129 29.10 1.41 -3.94
N ASP A 130 28.25 2.44 -3.81
CA ASP A 130 28.00 3.47 -4.82
C ASP A 130 27.69 2.89 -6.23
N ARG A 131 26.90 1.81 -6.27
CA ARG A 131 26.49 1.15 -7.51
C ARG A 131 25.00 1.27 -7.76
N LEU A 132 24.63 1.15 -9.04
CA LEU A 132 23.24 1.08 -9.46
C LEU A 132 22.62 -0.27 -9.05
N ALA A 133 21.43 -0.22 -8.43
CA ALA A 133 20.62 -1.40 -8.13
C ALA A 133 20.01 -1.94 -9.43
N VAL A 134 20.43 -3.13 -9.88
CA VAL A 134 19.98 -3.75 -11.14
C VAL A 134 19.58 -5.22 -10.99
N TYR A 135 19.64 -5.76 -9.77
CA TYR A 135 19.35 -7.16 -9.48
C TYR A 135 18.00 -7.34 -8.79
N GLY A 136 17.53 -8.60 -8.70
CA GLY A 136 16.30 -8.96 -8.02
C GLY A 136 15.10 -8.22 -8.61
N PRO A 137 14.27 -7.53 -7.81
CA PRO A 137 13.13 -6.77 -8.32
C PRO A 137 13.53 -5.68 -9.33
N TYR A 138 14.72 -5.08 -9.18
CA TYR A 138 15.25 -4.05 -10.07
C TYR A 138 15.63 -4.57 -11.47
N ALA A 139 15.79 -5.88 -11.63
CA ALA A 139 15.96 -6.47 -12.95
C ALA A 139 14.66 -6.50 -13.78
N ARG A 140 13.51 -6.30 -13.14
CA ARG A 140 12.18 -6.37 -13.76
C ARG A 140 11.48 -5.03 -13.88
N ILE A 141 11.63 -4.18 -12.87
CA ILE A 141 11.06 -2.82 -12.82
C ILE A 141 12.04 -1.88 -12.09
N ARG A 142 12.05 -0.61 -12.48
CA ARG A 142 13.01 0.37 -11.93
C ARG A 142 12.64 0.88 -10.52
N HIS A 143 11.35 0.87 -10.17
CA HIS A 143 10.85 1.44 -8.91
C HIS A 143 10.01 0.43 -8.10
N PRO A 144 10.56 -0.76 -7.79
CA PRO A 144 9.81 -1.80 -7.07
C PRO A 144 9.38 -1.37 -5.66
N GLN A 145 10.11 -0.46 -5.01
CA GLN A 145 9.74 0.08 -3.70
C GLN A 145 8.43 0.87 -3.75
N TYR A 146 8.21 1.68 -4.78
CA TYR A 146 6.95 2.43 -4.92
C TYR A 146 5.79 1.54 -5.33
N VAL A 147 6.04 0.54 -6.16
CA VAL A 147 5.04 -0.50 -6.47
C VAL A 147 4.64 -1.25 -5.21
N GLY A 148 5.59 -1.60 -4.34
CA GLY A 148 5.30 -2.23 -3.05
C GLY A 148 4.37 -1.39 -2.18
N PHE A 149 4.66 -0.10 -2.00
CA PHE A 149 3.77 0.80 -1.25
C PHE A 149 2.37 0.90 -1.87
N VAL A 150 2.27 1.04 -3.19
CA VAL A 150 0.99 1.12 -3.90
C VAL A 150 0.18 -0.16 -3.74
N LEU A 151 0.82 -1.34 -3.83
CA LEU A 151 0.15 -2.63 -3.61
C LEU A 151 -0.39 -2.78 -2.20
N ILE A 152 0.38 -2.39 -1.18
CA ILE A 152 -0.07 -2.43 0.22
C ILE A 152 -1.28 -1.51 0.42
N MET A 153 -1.19 -0.27 -0.05
CA MET A 153 -2.31 0.69 0.06
C MET A 153 -3.55 0.20 -0.69
N LEU A 154 -3.38 -0.36 -1.89
CA LEU A 154 -4.48 -0.94 -2.67
C LEU A 154 -5.11 -2.13 -1.94
N GLY A 155 -4.29 -3.01 -1.35
CA GLY A 155 -4.80 -4.12 -0.55
C GLY A 155 -5.67 -3.66 0.61
N PHE A 156 -5.23 -2.66 1.36
CA PHE A 156 -6.03 -2.08 2.43
C PHE A 156 -7.32 -1.40 1.91
N LEU A 157 -7.27 -0.73 0.76
CA LEU A 157 -8.48 -0.16 0.13
C LEU A 157 -9.49 -1.23 -0.30
N VAL A 158 -9.02 -2.37 -0.77
CA VAL A 158 -9.88 -3.50 -1.12
C VAL A 158 -10.50 -4.12 0.13
N GLN A 159 -9.74 -4.21 1.22
CA GLN A 159 -10.21 -4.76 2.48
C GLN A 159 -11.15 -3.83 3.24
N TRP A 160 -10.77 -2.56 3.34
CA TRP A 160 -11.46 -1.55 4.16
C TRP A 160 -11.47 -0.20 3.45
N PRO A 161 -12.34 -0.01 2.46
CA PRO A 161 -12.41 1.24 1.71
C PRO A 161 -12.98 2.37 2.57
N THR A 162 -12.23 3.45 2.72
CA THR A 162 -12.71 4.69 3.34
C THR A 162 -12.60 5.86 2.36
N LEU A 163 -13.47 6.85 2.49
CA LEU A 163 -13.42 8.04 1.64
C LEU A 163 -12.09 8.77 1.75
N LEU A 164 -11.53 8.82 2.96
CA LEU A 164 -10.25 9.48 3.20
C LEU A 164 -9.10 8.73 2.52
N THR A 165 -8.98 7.41 2.74
CA THR A 165 -7.91 6.61 2.10
C THR A 165 -8.10 6.48 0.60
N LEU A 166 -9.35 6.48 0.11
CA LEU A 166 -9.65 6.50 -1.32
C LEU A 166 -9.19 7.81 -1.97
N ALA A 167 -9.37 8.95 -1.30
CA ALA A 167 -8.85 10.24 -1.78
C ALA A 167 -7.31 10.32 -1.66
N MET A 168 -6.72 9.76 -0.59
CA MET A 168 -5.27 9.72 -0.40
C MET A 168 -4.57 8.85 -1.45
N PHE A 169 -5.15 7.73 -1.86
CA PHE A 169 -4.51 6.76 -2.74
C PHE A 169 -4.02 7.35 -4.07
N PRO A 170 -4.84 8.04 -4.88
CA PRO A 170 -4.37 8.66 -6.12
C PRO A 170 -3.35 9.79 -5.86
N ALA A 171 -3.52 10.57 -4.77
CA ALA A 171 -2.59 11.64 -4.42
C ALA A 171 -1.20 11.08 -4.07
N LEU A 172 -1.16 10.01 -3.26
CA LEU A 172 0.09 9.35 -2.86
C LEU A 172 0.72 8.61 -4.05
N SER A 173 -0.06 7.95 -4.89
CA SER A 173 0.41 7.29 -6.11
C SER A 173 1.05 8.31 -7.08
N ALA A 174 0.43 9.48 -7.25
CA ALA A 174 1.00 10.58 -8.04
C ALA A 174 2.29 11.13 -7.39
N MET A 175 2.35 11.21 -6.07
CA MET A 175 3.57 11.60 -5.35
C MET A 175 4.68 10.59 -5.59
N TYR A 176 4.43 9.27 -5.48
CA TYR A 176 5.44 8.24 -5.75
C TYR A 176 5.91 8.27 -7.21
N TRP A 177 5.01 8.50 -8.16
CA TRP A 177 5.40 8.70 -9.55
C TRP A 177 6.34 9.91 -9.73
N ARG A 178 6.05 11.04 -9.08
CA ARG A 178 6.93 12.23 -9.11
C ARG A 178 8.28 11.96 -8.46
N LEU A 179 8.32 11.23 -7.33
CA LEU A 179 9.56 10.83 -6.67
C LEU A 179 10.39 9.92 -7.57
N ALA A 180 9.77 8.93 -8.21
CA ALA A 180 10.43 8.05 -9.19
C ALA A 180 11.08 8.83 -10.33
N ARG A 181 10.34 9.80 -10.91
CA ARG A 181 10.88 10.67 -11.99
C ARG A 181 12.04 11.54 -11.50
N LYS A 182 12.03 11.95 -10.25
CA LYS A 182 13.16 12.68 -9.65
C LYS A 182 14.37 11.76 -9.47
N GLU A 183 14.18 10.55 -8.98
CA GLU A 183 15.24 9.53 -8.87
C GLU A 183 15.88 9.21 -10.22
N GLU A 184 15.09 9.07 -11.28
CA GLU A 184 15.60 8.83 -12.63
C GLU A 184 16.52 9.96 -13.09
N ARG A 185 16.13 11.24 -12.86
CA ARG A 185 16.98 12.38 -13.21
C ARG A 185 18.29 12.44 -12.40
N GLU A 186 18.22 12.11 -11.12
CA GLU A 186 19.42 12.04 -10.25
C GLU A 186 20.34 10.89 -10.69
N SER A 187 19.77 9.71 -10.95
CA SER A 187 20.52 8.55 -11.42
C SER A 187 21.17 8.77 -12.79
N LEU A 188 20.50 9.51 -13.71
CA LEU A 188 21.09 9.90 -14.98
C LEU A 188 22.29 10.84 -14.78
N ARG A 189 22.25 11.73 -13.80
CA ARG A 189 23.38 12.64 -13.48
C ARG A 189 24.55 11.88 -12.87
N THR A 190 24.27 10.88 -12.02
CA THR A 190 25.28 10.12 -11.29
C THR A 190 25.91 9.02 -12.14
N PHE A 191 25.11 8.24 -12.87
CA PHE A 191 25.54 7.04 -13.58
C PHE A 191 25.58 7.21 -15.12
N GLY A 192 25.09 8.32 -15.65
CA GLY A 192 25.18 8.65 -17.08
C GLY A 192 24.64 7.58 -18.01
N ASP A 193 25.49 7.11 -18.93
CA ASP A 193 25.13 6.15 -19.97
C ASP A 193 24.81 4.73 -19.42
N ILE A 194 25.33 4.38 -18.26
CA ILE A 194 25.00 3.12 -17.59
C ILE A 194 23.51 3.14 -17.24
N TYR A 195 23.03 4.23 -16.67
CA TYR A 195 21.62 4.36 -16.31
C TYR A 195 20.72 4.49 -17.55
N ARG A 196 21.19 5.15 -18.62
CA ARG A 196 20.47 5.23 -19.90
C ARG A 196 20.19 3.85 -20.48
N ARG A 197 21.20 2.97 -20.52
CA ARG A 197 21.06 1.57 -20.98
C ARG A 197 20.10 0.78 -20.10
N TYR A 198 20.18 0.96 -18.79
CA TYR A 198 19.27 0.32 -17.85
C TYR A 198 17.81 0.78 -18.06
N MET A 199 17.56 2.09 -18.26
CA MET A 199 16.23 2.61 -18.57
C MET A 199 15.64 2.08 -19.86
N ALA A 200 16.47 1.84 -20.86
CA ALA A 200 16.03 1.27 -22.13
C ALA A 200 15.61 -0.21 -22.01
N ALA A 201 16.23 -0.95 -21.09
CA ALA A 201 15.99 -2.38 -20.91
C ALA A 201 14.92 -2.71 -19.85
N VAL A 202 14.70 -1.83 -18.86
CA VAL A 202 13.84 -2.12 -17.70
C VAL A 202 12.75 -1.06 -17.59
N PRO A 203 11.45 -1.44 -17.57
CA PRO A 203 10.34 -0.50 -17.44
C PRO A 203 10.26 0.09 -16.02
N PRO A 204 9.55 1.25 -15.82
CA PRO A 204 9.51 1.91 -14.51
C PRO A 204 8.70 1.16 -13.44
N PHE A 205 7.49 0.67 -13.76
CA PHE A 205 6.55 0.17 -12.75
C PHE A 205 5.92 -1.19 -13.09
N ILE A 206 5.65 -1.47 -14.37
CA ILE A 206 4.95 -2.68 -14.80
C ILE A 206 5.95 -3.56 -15.56
N PRO A 207 6.17 -4.82 -15.14
CA PRO A 207 7.08 -5.73 -15.84
C PRO A 207 6.60 -6.00 -17.27
N GLN A 208 7.53 -6.03 -18.23
CA GLN A 208 7.22 -6.50 -19.58
C GLN A 208 7.28 -8.03 -19.59
N LEU A 209 6.18 -8.67 -19.97
CA LEU A 209 6.07 -10.14 -20.03
C LEU A 209 6.93 -10.76 -21.17
N SER A 210 7.23 -9.99 -22.21
CA SER A 210 8.01 -10.45 -23.37
C SER A 210 9.47 -10.80 -23.07
N HIS A 211 10.06 -10.31 -22.00
CA HIS A 211 11.45 -10.60 -21.63
C HIS A 211 11.63 -11.81 -20.69
N LEU A 212 10.56 -12.50 -20.32
CA LEU A 212 10.66 -13.69 -19.46
C LEU A 212 11.07 -14.95 -20.21
N SER A 213 10.94 -14.96 -21.56
CA SER A 213 11.26 -16.13 -22.40
C SER A 213 12.71 -16.20 -22.93
N GLU A 214 13.48 -15.10 -22.83
CA GLU A 214 14.81 -15.01 -23.44
C GLU A 214 16.00 -15.05 -22.46
N ARG A 215 15.75 -15.25 -21.16
CA ARG A 215 16.81 -15.35 -20.15
C ARG A 215 16.88 -16.75 -19.53
N SER A 216 17.06 -17.76 -20.36
CA SER A 216 17.65 -19.04 -19.97
C SER A 216 19.15 -18.97 -20.29
N PHE A 217 19.94 -18.59 -19.28
CA PHE A 217 21.39 -18.82 -19.24
C PHE A 217 21.75 -19.55 -17.97
#